data_96857bd11361d47f92430371a1bfa770
#
_entry.id   96857bd11361d47f92430371a1bfa770
#
_cell.length_a   1.000
_cell.length_b   1.000
_cell.length_c   1.000
_cell.angle_alpha   90.00
_cell.angle_beta   90.00
_cell.angle_gamma   90.00
#
_symmetry.space_group_name_H-M   'P 1'
#
loop_
_entity.id
_entity.type
_entity.pdbx_description
1 polymer ?
#
loop_
_entity_poly.entity_id
_entity_poly.type
_entity_poly.pdbx_seq_one_letter_code
_entity_poly.pdbx_strand_id
1 'polypeptide(L)'
;MMGCDEKVAKYFTFHFWAREDGIFLPSSYYSKVYEALKSLFSTELFTISPIRTKNKKEVEDGIWVFEDFRIYLATPFLELVTQNVLKVYENLNYLFDGIYLKRISCRTQQPKTSGILLSGVFVQKDGVCLEYDRQPEIFSEMLRRQLLSIYYQRFGTYPEDQRFFFVIKDGLKKQYVVPSRIEYFGRYEVFASTELLDMFCQMFCVR
;
A
#
# COMPACT_ATOMS: atom_id res chain seq x y z
N MET A 1 1.98 27.75 16.09
CA MET A 1 2.90 26.88 15.33
C MET A 1 2.76 25.48 15.90
N MET A 2 1.90 24.64 15.31
CA MET A 2 1.84 23.21 15.66
C MET A 2 2.97 22.54 14.88
N GLY A 3 4.03 22.16 15.57
CA GLY A 3 5.05 21.27 15.03
C GLY A 3 4.42 19.91 14.82
N CYS A 4 3.97 19.64 13.60
CA CYS A 4 3.65 18.29 13.19
C CYS A 4 4.96 17.52 13.21
N ASP A 5 5.05 16.47 14.05
CA ASP A 5 6.12 15.48 13.98
C ASP A 5 6.09 14.84 12.60
N GLU A 6 6.87 15.36 11.64
CA GLU A 6 6.95 14.90 10.25
C GLU A 6 7.60 13.51 10.13
N LYS A 7 8.10 12.96 11.21
CA LYS A 7 8.87 11.72 11.25
C LYS A 7 8.05 10.46 11.53
N VAL A 8 6.75 10.57 11.75
CA VAL A 8 5.92 9.39 12.03
C VAL A 8 5.24 8.91 10.76
N ALA A 9 5.52 7.70 10.33
CA ALA A 9 4.85 7.08 9.20
C ALA A 9 3.33 7.03 9.44
N LYS A 10 2.57 7.38 8.43
CA LYS A 10 1.10 7.41 8.49
C LYS A 10 0.52 6.58 7.36
N TYR A 11 -0.63 5.98 7.60
CA TYR A 11 -1.42 5.31 6.59
C TYR A 11 -2.89 5.62 6.77
N PHE A 12 -3.65 5.53 5.69
CA PHE A 12 -5.09 5.70 5.70
C PHE A 12 -5.78 4.34 5.81
N THR A 13 -6.90 4.31 6.54
CA THR A 13 -7.80 3.18 6.57
C THR A 13 -9.12 3.60 5.96
N PHE A 14 -9.50 2.94 4.88
CA PHE A 14 -10.79 3.05 4.25
C PHE A 14 -11.69 1.99 4.85
N HIS A 15 -12.76 2.42 5.52
CA HIS A 15 -13.76 1.55 6.15
C HIS A 15 -14.97 1.47 5.25
N PHE A 16 -15.27 0.29 4.76
CA PHE A 16 -16.42 0.01 3.91
C PHE A 16 -17.50 -0.71 4.68
N TRP A 17 -18.74 -0.35 4.39
CA TRP A 17 -19.91 -1.05 4.87
C TRP A 17 -20.29 -2.13 3.84
N ALA A 18 -20.63 -3.31 4.32
CA ALA A 18 -21.18 -4.39 3.52
C ALA A 18 -22.61 -4.72 4.02
N ARG A 19 -23.48 -5.13 3.11
CA ARG A 19 -24.84 -5.56 3.47
C ARG A 19 -24.78 -6.84 4.31
N GLU A 20 -25.81 -7.06 5.16
CA GLU A 20 -25.89 -8.23 6.03
C GLU A 20 -26.01 -9.56 5.27
N ASP A 21 -26.59 -9.55 4.07
CA ASP A 21 -26.67 -10.70 3.16
C ASP A 21 -25.37 -11.01 2.41
N GLY A 22 -24.35 -10.19 2.62
CA GLY A 22 -23.06 -10.30 2.00
C GLY A 22 -22.95 -9.56 0.67
N ILE A 23 -21.72 -9.29 0.27
CA ILE A 23 -21.38 -8.61 -0.98
C ILE A 23 -20.33 -9.44 -1.70
N PHE A 24 -20.53 -9.62 -2.98
CA PHE A 24 -19.53 -10.26 -3.86
C PHE A 24 -18.56 -9.22 -4.41
N LEU A 25 -17.28 -9.44 -4.18
CA LEU A 25 -16.18 -8.71 -4.79
C LEU A 25 -15.51 -9.61 -5.82
N PRO A 26 -15.48 -9.23 -7.11
CA PRO A 26 -14.82 -10.02 -8.13
C PRO A 26 -13.31 -10.09 -7.88
N SER A 27 -12.62 -11.08 -8.42
CA SER A 27 -11.16 -11.24 -8.29
C SER A 27 -10.38 -9.98 -8.73
N SER A 28 -10.95 -9.20 -9.65
CA SER A 28 -10.41 -7.92 -10.12
C SER A 28 -10.63 -6.74 -9.17
N TYR A 29 -11.26 -6.93 -7.99
CA TYR A 29 -11.57 -5.82 -7.08
C TYR A 29 -10.34 -4.99 -6.71
N TYR A 30 -9.22 -5.66 -6.48
CA TYR A 30 -7.98 -5.02 -6.08
C TYR A 30 -7.44 -4.09 -7.17
N SER A 31 -7.39 -4.58 -8.40
CA SER A 31 -6.98 -3.80 -9.57
C SER A 31 -7.90 -2.59 -9.80
N LYS A 32 -9.23 -2.79 -9.66
CA LYS A 32 -10.21 -1.70 -9.83
C LYS A 32 -10.03 -0.59 -8.79
N VAL A 33 -9.83 -0.96 -7.51
CA VAL A 33 -9.56 0.03 -6.45
C VAL A 33 -8.25 0.76 -6.72
N TYR A 34 -7.20 0.03 -7.11
CA TYR A 34 -5.92 0.62 -7.45
C TYR A 34 -6.02 1.62 -8.61
N GLU A 35 -6.65 1.23 -9.73
CA GLU A 35 -6.78 2.08 -10.91
C GLU A 35 -7.65 3.33 -10.64
N ALA A 36 -8.71 3.20 -9.85
CA ALA A 36 -9.54 4.33 -9.45
C ALA A 36 -8.73 5.36 -8.65
N LEU A 37 -7.93 4.90 -7.67
CA LEU A 37 -7.07 5.78 -6.88
C LEU A 37 -5.92 6.35 -7.71
N LYS A 38 -5.30 5.55 -8.58
CA LYS A 38 -4.25 6.01 -9.50
C LYS A 38 -4.75 7.12 -10.41
N SER A 39 -5.92 6.96 -11.00
CA SER A 39 -6.55 7.98 -11.83
C SER A 39 -6.84 9.26 -11.04
N LEU A 40 -7.35 9.11 -9.81
CA LEU A 40 -7.68 10.24 -8.94
C LEU A 40 -6.44 11.02 -8.48
N PHE A 41 -5.38 10.31 -8.09
CA PHE A 41 -4.15 10.93 -7.57
C PHE A 41 -3.16 11.33 -8.68
N SER A 42 -3.35 10.85 -9.89
CA SER A 42 -2.44 11.05 -11.03
C SER A 42 -1.00 10.61 -10.72
N THR A 43 -0.84 9.60 -9.85
CA THR A 43 0.45 9.05 -9.43
C THR A 43 0.33 7.58 -9.03
N GLU A 44 1.44 6.86 -9.06
CA GLU A 44 1.57 5.49 -8.54
C GLU A 44 2.32 5.42 -7.20
N LEU A 45 2.63 6.57 -6.59
CA LEU A 45 3.38 6.65 -5.33
C LEU A 45 2.49 6.39 -4.11
N PHE A 46 1.72 5.31 -4.20
CA PHE A 46 0.93 4.76 -3.09
C PHE A 46 0.84 3.24 -3.19
N THR A 47 0.53 2.61 -2.08
CA THR A 47 0.19 1.18 -2.02
C THR A 47 -1.13 0.98 -1.29
N ILE A 48 -1.83 -0.08 -1.66
CA ILE A 48 -3.06 -0.49 -0.97
C ILE A 48 -2.92 -1.91 -0.42
N SER A 49 -3.69 -2.25 0.59
CA SER A 49 -3.79 -3.63 1.07
C SER A 49 -4.92 -4.37 0.36
N PRO A 50 -4.87 -5.70 0.27
CA PRO A 50 -6.07 -6.49 0.07
C PRO A 50 -7.11 -6.19 1.16
N ILE A 51 -8.37 -6.57 0.91
CA ILE A 51 -9.43 -6.40 1.91
C ILE A 51 -9.07 -7.09 3.22
N ARG A 52 -9.42 -6.44 4.34
CA ARG A 52 -9.22 -6.92 5.70
C ARG A 52 -10.59 -7.04 6.39
N THR A 53 -11.03 -8.26 6.55
CA THR A 53 -12.25 -8.63 7.25
C THR A 53 -12.04 -9.99 7.93
N LYS A 54 -12.85 -10.31 8.92
CA LYS A 54 -12.84 -11.62 9.60
C LYS A 54 -13.80 -12.60 8.93
N ASN A 55 -14.88 -12.07 8.36
CA ASN A 55 -15.94 -12.89 7.79
C ASN A 55 -15.96 -12.75 6.26
N LYS A 56 -15.22 -13.62 5.60
CA LYS A 56 -15.15 -13.71 4.13
C LYS A 56 -15.09 -15.16 3.68
N LYS A 57 -15.58 -15.40 2.47
CA LYS A 57 -15.47 -16.68 1.76
C LYS A 57 -14.83 -16.45 0.40
N GLU A 58 -13.66 -17.00 0.19
CA GLU A 58 -12.98 -16.97 -1.12
C GLU A 58 -13.62 -18.03 -2.04
N VAL A 59 -13.88 -17.65 -3.27
CA VAL A 59 -14.41 -18.49 -4.35
C VAL A 59 -13.57 -18.27 -5.61
N GLU A 60 -13.75 -19.08 -6.63
CA GLU A 60 -12.92 -19.05 -7.85
C GLU A 60 -12.89 -17.65 -8.51
N ASP A 61 -14.04 -16.99 -8.62
CA ASP A 61 -14.17 -15.71 -9.32
C ASP A 61 -14.06 -14.47 -8.41
N GLY A 62 -13.83 -14.66 -7.10
CA GLY A 62 -13.77 -13.52 -6.18
C GLY A 62 -13.92 -13.87 -4.70
N ILE A 63 -14.48 -12.94 -3.96
CA ILE A 63 -14.61 -13.03 -2.51
C ILE A 63 -16.00 -12.56 -2.09
N TRP A 64 -16.71 -13.39 -1.34
CA TRP A 64 -17.88 -12.95 -0.59
C TRP A 64 -17.46 -12.35 0.75
N VAL A 65 -17.98 -11.18 1.08
CA VAL A 65 -17.74 -10.45 2.33
C VAL A 65 -19.06 -10.27 3.05
N PHE A 66 -19.15 -10.69 4.30
CA PHE A 66 -20.39 -10.73 5.10
C PHE A 66 -20.39 -9.74 6.26
N GLU A 67 -19.43 -8.84 6.32
CA GLU A 67 -19.32 -7.80 7.34
C GLU A 67 -18.56 -6.59 6.80
N ASP A 68 -18.51 -5.53 7.60
CA ASP A 68 -17.66 -4.38 7.30
C ASP A 68 -16.20 -4.81 7.06
N PHE A 69 -15.57 -4.23 6.06
CA PHE A 69 -14.20 -4.52 5.71
C PHE A 69 -13.35 -3.25 5.60
N ARG A 70 -12.04 -3.43 5.51
CA ARG A 70 -11.09 -2.33 5.43
C ARG A 70 -10.09 -2.55 4.31
N ILE A 71 -9.65 -1.44 3.72
CA ILE A 71 -8.48 -1.37 2.85
C ILE A 71 -7.54 -0.33 3.47
N TYR A 72 -6.27 -0.67 3.59
CA TYR A 72 -5.23 0.27 4.02
C TYR A 72 -4.59 0.89 2.79
N LEU A 73 -4.26 2.17 2.89
CA LEU A 73 -3.50 2.91 1.89
C LEU A 73 -2.32 3.59 2.56
N ALA A 74 -1.13 3.34 2.04
CA ALA A 74 0.09 4.03 2.44
C ALA A 74 0.61 4.89 1.27
N THR A 75 1.09 6.07 1.60
CA THR A 75 1.72 7.00 0.66
C THR A 75 2.63 7.95 1.43
N PRO A 76 3.82 8.29 0.90
CA PRO A 76 4.66 9.33 1.48
C PRO A 76 4.07 10.75 1.30
N PHE A 77 3.06 10.91 0.44
CA PHE A 77 2.39 12.17 0.13
C PHE A 77 0.97 12.18 0.69
N LEU A 78 0.82 12.52 1.98
CA LEU A 78 -0.47 12.47 2.69
C LEU A 78 -1.51 13.41 2.08
N GLU A 79 -1.07 14.51 1.48
CA GLU A 79 -1.90 15.49 0.79
C GLU A 79 -2.69 14.88 -0.37
N LEU A 80 -2.21 13.82 -1.02
CA LEU A 80 -2.95 13.11 -2.07
C LEU A 80 -4.33 12.66 -1.57
N VAL A 81 -4.41 12.17 -0.35
CA VAL A 81 -5.69 11.73 0.23
C VAL A 81 -6.42 12.90 0.88
N THR A 82 -5.73 13.73 1.69
CA THR A 82 -6.37 14.77 2.49
C THR A 82 -6.99 15.88 1.64
N GLN A 83 -6.39 16.22 0.50
CA GLN A 83 -6.93 17.20 -0.46
C GLN A 83 -8.03 16.62 -1.35
N ASN A 84 -8.13 15.31 -1.48
CA ASN A 84 -9.07 14.64 -2.36
C ASN A 84 -10.13 13.79 -1.62
N VAL A 85 -10.35 14.01 -0.33
CA VAL A 85 -11.24 13.17 0.50
C VAL A 85 -12.62 12.97 -0.14
N LEU A 86 -13.29 14.03 -0.59
CA LEU A 86 -14.61 13.93 -1.22
C LEU A 86 -14.58 13.11 -2.50
N LYS A 87 -13.59 13.35 -3.35
CA LYS A 87 -13.41 12.58 -4.60
C LYS A 87 -13.10 11.12 -4.34
N VAL A 88 -12.36 10.80 -3.26
CA VAL A 88 -12.12 9.41 -2.83
C VAL A 88 -13.43 8.74 -2.45
N TYR A 89 -14.30 9.42 -1.67
CA TYR A 89 -15.63 8.90 -1.35
C TYR A 89 -16.47 8.64 -2.60
N GLU A 90 -16.56 9.61 -3.49
CA GLU A 90 -17.32 9.48 -4.74
C GLU A 90 -16.82 8.31 -5.59
N ASN A 91 -15.51 8.29 -5.89
CA ASN A 91 -14.94 7.27 -6.77
C ASN A 91 -15.06 5.84 -6.18
N LEU A 92 -14.80 5.65 -4.89
CA LEU A 92 -14.85 4.33 -4.30
C LEU A 92 -16.27 3.82 -4.05
N ASN A 93 -17.25 4.69 -3.83
CA ASN A 93 -18.65 4.30 -3.67
C ASN A 93 -19.30 3.78 -4.95
N TYR A 94 -18.81 4.17 -6.12
CA TYR A 94 -19.33 3.71 -7.41
C TYR A 94 -18.58 2.53 -8.03
N LEU A 95 -17.51 2.04 -7.36
CA LEU A 95 -16.73 0.94 -7.92
C LEU A 95 -17.45 -0.41 -7.89
N PHE A 96 -18.28 -0.64 -6.86
CA PHE A 96 -18.98 -1.91 -6.65
C PHE A 96 -20.39 -1.65 -6.16
N ASP A 97 -21.36 -2.37 -6.71
CA ASP A 97 -22.74 -2.25 -6.29
C ASP A 97 -22.93 -2.72 -4.84
N GLY A 98 -23.62 -1.90 -4.06
CA GLY A 98 -23.93 -2.18 -2.64
C GLY A 98 -22.77 -2.00 -1.67
N ILE A 99 -21.64 -1.44 -2.08
CA ILE A 99 -20.52 -1.11 -1.20
C ILE A 99 -20.47 0.40 -0.98
N TYR A 100 -20.32 0.78 0.28
CA TYR A 100 -20.24 2.19 0.65
C TYR A 100 -19.02 2.45 1.52
N LEU A 101 -18.23 3.45 1.16
CA LEU A 101 -17.15 3.95 1.98
C LEU A 101 -17.74 4.73 3.16
N LYS A 102 -17.71 4.12 4.34
CA LYS A 102 -18.30 4.67 5.56
C LYS A 102 -17.42 5.76 6.18
N ARG A 103 -16.11 5.53 6.19
CA ARG A 103 -15.17 6.41 6.87
C ARG A 103 -13.75 6.25 6.32
N ILE A 104 -13.03 7.36 6.23
CA ILE A 104 -11.57 7.40 6.06
C ILE A 104 -10.97 7.82 7.40
N SER A 105 -9.98 7.09 7.89
CA SER A 105 -9.22 7.46 9.09
C SER A 105 -7.72 7.39 8.80
N CYS A 106 -6.98 8.37 9.31
CA CYS A 106 -5.52 8.38 9.28
C CYS A 106 -4.99 7.75 10.57
N ARG A 107 -3.99 6.89 10.46
CA ARG A 107 -3.33 6.26 11.60
C ARG A 107 -1.82 6.43 11.49
N THR A 108 -1.18 6.59 12.63
CA THR A 108 0.28 6.54 12.73
C THR A 108 0.74 5.10 12.85
N GLN A 109 1.91 4.81 12.27
CA GLN A 109 2.61 3.55 12.51
C GLN A 109 4.05 3.83 12.90
N GLN A 110 4.55 3.09 13.87
CA GLN A 110 5.96 3.14 14.22
C GLN A 110 6.78 2.42 13.15
N PRO A 111 7.89 3.01 12.71
CA PRO A 111 8.83 2.32 11.83
C PRO A 111 9.31 1.02 12.47
N LYS A 112 9.31 -0.05 11.70
CA LYS A 112 9.70 -1.38 12.14
C LYS A 112 10.68 -2.00 11.16
N THR A 113 11.76 -2.53 11.69
CA THR A 113 12.76 -3.28 10.91
C THR A 113 12.29 -4.69 10.52
N SER A 114 11.22 -5.18 11.14
CA SER A 114 10.62 -6.48 10.82
C SER A 114 9.12 -6.49 11.10
N GLY A 115 8.40 -7.34 10.41
CA GLY A 115 6.95 -7.47 10.60
C GLY A 115 6.25 -8.19 9.44
N ILE A 116 4.97 -7.87 9.26
CA ILE A 116 4.14 -8.39 8.18
C ILE A 116 3.75 -7.25 7.25
N LEU A 117 3.95 -7.43 5.96
CA LEU A 117 3.45 -6.52 4.93
C LEU A 117 1.93 -6.59 4.85
N LEU A 118 1.26 -5.48 5.09
CA LEU A 118 -0.19 -5.34 4.91
C LEU A 118 -0.55 -4.89 3.52
N SER A 119 0.27 -4.02 2.89
CA SER A 119 0.26 -3.73 1.46
C SER A 119 1.45 -4.42 0.78
N GLY A 120 1.33 -4.69 -0.52
CA GLY A 120 2.39 -5.37 -1.25
C GLY A 120 3.57 -4.45 -1.57
N VAL A 121 4.77 -4.99 -1.50
CA VAL A 121 5.98 -4.31 -1.98
C VAL A 121 6.19 -4.63 -3.46
N PHE A 122 6.50 -3.61 -4.23
CA PHE A 122 6.79 -3.74 -5.65
C PHE A 122 7.96 -2.86 -6.06
N VAL A 123 8.62 -3.24 -7.12
CA VAL A 123 9.72 -2.50 -7.74
C VAL A 123 9.57 -2.54 -9.25
N GLN A 124 9.77 -1.39 -9.88
CA GLN A 124 9.81 -1.27 -11.33
C GLN A 124 11.17 -0.73 -11.78
N LYS A 125 11.66 -1.27 -12.89
CA LYS A 125 12.83 -0.78 -13.60
C LYS A 125 12.48 -0.63 -15.07
N ASP A 126 12.61 0.57 -15.61
CA ASP A 126 12.30 0.88 -17.01
C ASP A 126 10.89 0.42 -17.45
N GLY A 127 9.90 0.57 -16.56
CA GLY A 127 8.52 0.17 -16.80
C GLY A 127 8.24 -1.34 -16.64
N VAL A 128 9.26 -2.13 -16.30
CA VAL A 128 9.12 -3.58 -16.07
C VAL A 128 9.18 -3.88 -14.58
N CYS A 129 8.21 -4.66 -14.08
CA CYS A 129 8.25 -5.15 -12.70
C CYS A 129 9.37 -6.16 -12.51
N LEU A 130 10.17 -5.97 -11.46
CA LEU A 130 11.16 -6.94 -11.04
C LEU A 130 10.50 -8.07 -10.23
N GLU A 131 10.91 -9.30 -10.49
CA GLU A 131 10.45 -10.46 -9.76
C GLU A 131 11.35 -10.74 -8.55
N TYR A 132 10.81 -10.54 -7.34
CA TYR A 132 11.52 -10.76 -6.08
C TYR A 132 12.01 -12.22 -5.95
N ASP A 133 11.16 -13.17 -6.28
CA ASP A 133 11.43 -14.61 -6.20
C ASP A 133 12.58 -15.09 -7.08
N ARG A 134 12.92 -14.32 -8.13
CA ARG A 134 14.04 -14.63 -9.04
C ARG A 134 15.33 -13.89 -8.68
N GLN A 135 15.21 -12.64 -8.22
CA GLN A 135 16.35 -11.75 -8.03
C GLN A 135 16.17 -10.88 -6.77
N PRO A 136 16.16 -11.48 -5.56
CA PRO A 136 15.86 -10.75 -4.33
C PRO A 136 16.84 -9.62 -4.01
N GLU A 137 18.11 -9.81 -4.31
CA GLU A 137 19.15 -8.80 -4.08
C GLU A 137 19.00 -7.59 -5.01
N ILE A 138 18.75 -7.84 -6.29
CA ILE A 138 18.49 -6.77 -7.27
C ILE A 138 17.21 -6.04 -6.93
N PHE A 139 16.18 -6.79 -6.51
CA PHE A 139 14.91 -6.21 -6.04
C PHE A 139 15.15 -5.28 -4.85
N SER A 140 15.92 -5.71 -3.85
CA SER A 140 16.25 -4.90 -2.68
C SER A 140 17.03 -3.62 -3.06
N GLU A 141 18.01 -3.72 -3.93
CA GLU A 141 18.78 -2.55 -4.39
C GLU A 141 17.92 -1.57 -5.19
N MET A 142 17.03 -2.07 -6.05
CA MET A 142 16.11 -1.21 -6.80
C MET A 142 15.05 -0.57 -5.92
N LEU A 143 14.58 -1.30 -4.88
CA LEU A 143 13.71 -0.74 -3.86
C LEU A 143 14.39 0.39 -3.10
N ARG A 144 15.66 0.23 -2.74
CA ARG A 144 16.48 1.28 -2.13
C ARG A 144 16.52 2.53 -3.03
N ARG A 145 16.79 2.37 -4.31
CA ARG A 145 16.84 3.49 -5.27
C ARG A 145 15.47 4.18 -5.41
N GLN A 146 14.40 3.41 -5.42
CA GLN A 146 13.04 3.96 -5.45
C GLN A 146 12.75 4.81 -4.19
N LEU A 147 13.09 4.31 -3.01
CA LEU A 147 12.94 5.05 -1.75
C LEU A 147 13.80 6.31 -1.71
N LEU A 148 15.03 6.26 -2.20
CA LEU A 148 15.90 7.43 -2.33
C LEU A 148 15.30 8.48 -3.28
N SER A 149 14.75 8.06 -4.41
CA SER A 149 14.09 8.97 -5.35
C SER A 149 12.88 9.66 -4.71
N ILE A 150 12.04 8.90 -3.99
CA ILE A 150 10.89 9.45 -3.26
C ILE A 150 11.34 10.40 -2.15
N TYR A 151 12.38 10.04 -1.41
CA TYR A 151 12.97 10.90 -0.38
C TYR A 151 13.43 12.24 -0.98
N TYR A 152 14.16 12.18 -2.10
CA TYR A 152 14.62 13.37 -2.80
C TYR A 152 13.44 14.24 -3.30
N GLN A 153 12.41 13.63 -3.87
CA GLN A 153 11.21 14.36 -4.30
C GLN A 153 10.53 15.10 -3.14
N ARG A 154 10.57 14.52 -1.94
CA ARG A 154 9.93 15.10 -0.77
C ARG A 154 10.76 16.17 -0.06
N PHE A 155 12.08 15.96 0.04
CA PHE A 155 12.96 16.78 0.88
C PHE A 155 13.96 17.63 0.08
N GLY A 156 14.07 17.44 -1.24
CA GLY A 156 15.02 18.15 -2.10
C GLY A 156 16.48 17.76 -1.93
N THR A 157 16.78 16.75 -1.10
CA THR A 157 18.13 16.25 -0.81
C THR A 157 18.10 14.75 -0.59
N TYR A 158 19.25 14.10 -0.66
CA TYR A 158 19.39 12.68 -0.28
C TYR A 158 19.74 12.57 1.22
N PRO A 159 19.35 11.46 1.90
CA PRO A 159 19.82 11.19 3.25
C PRO A 159 21.34 10.94 3.25
N GLU A 160 22.02 11.32 4.36
CA GLU A 160 23.45 11.08 4.52
C GLU A 160 23.77 9.57 4.56
N ASP A 161 22.97 8.82 5.33
CA ASP A 161 23.05 7.37 5.39
C ASP A 161 22.03 6.74 4.45
N GLN A 162 22.55 6.09 3.40
CA GLN A 162 21.73 5.47 2.34
C GLN A 162 21.69 3.94 2.46
N ARG A 163 22.06 3.37 3.62
CA ARG A 163 22.00 1.92 3.84
C ARG A 163 20.56 1.45 3.82
N PHE A 164 20.29 0.43 3.02
CA PHE A 164 19.00 -0.22 2.93
C PHE A 164 19.15 -1.61 2.33
N PHE A 165 18.59 -2.60 3.03
CA PHE A 165 18.49 -3.96 2.52
C PHE A 165 17.15 -4.54 2.99
N PHE A 166 16.40 -5.12 2.06
CA PHE A 166 15.07 -5.68 2.27
C PHE A 166 15.05 -7.16 1.93
N VAL A 167 14.39 -7.95 2.79
CA VAL A 167 14.19 -9.37 2.54
C VAL A 167 12.80 -9.82 3.04
N ILE A 168 12.17 -10.72 2.28
CA ILE A 168 10.99 -11.45 2.73
C ILE A 168 11.46 -12.79 3.28
N LYS A 169 11.24 -13.02 4.59
CA LYS A 169 11.74 -14.20 5.32
C LYS A 169 10.86 -15.41 5.10
N ASP A 170 9.54 -15.24 5.20
CA ASP A 170 8.57 -16.31 5.05
C ASP A 170 7.21 -15.80 4.56
N GLY A 171 6.33 -16.74 4.19
CA GLY A 171 4.98 -16.42 3.78
C GLY A 171 4.91 -15.62 2.47
N LEU A 172 5.92 -15.75 1.59
CA LEU A 172 5.97 -15.06 0.31
C LEU A 172 4.71 -15.35 -0.51
N LYS A 173 3.98 -14.29 -0.83
CA LYS A 173 2.83 -14.32 -1.74
C LYS A 173 3.05 -13.32 -2.85
N LYS A 174 2.72 -13.71 -4.07
CA LYS A 174 2.80 -12.90 -5.28
C LYS A 174 1.40 -12.57 -5.75
N GLN A 175 1.13 -11.30 -6.06
CA GLN A 175 -0.15 -10.84 -6.57
C GLN A 175 0.07 -9.93 -7.78
N TYR A 176 -0.61 -10.25 -8.87
CA TYR A 176 -0.69 -9.39 -10.04
C TYR A 176 -1.79 -8.35 -9.83
N VAL A 177 -1.43 -7.07 -9.83
CA VAL A 177 -2.36 -5.96 -9.61
C VAL A 177 -2.90 -5.45 -10.94
N VAL A 178 -1.98 -5.14 -11.84
CA VAL A 178 -2.21 -4.80 -13.25
C VAL A 178 -1.10 -5.46 -14.06
N PRO A 179 -1.19 -5.56 -15.39
CA PRO A 179 -0.17 -6.23 -16.19
C PRO A 179 1.28 -5.80 -15.94
N SER A 180 1.46 -4.52 -15.58
CA SER A 180 2.77 -3.92 -15.32
C SER A 180 3.17 -3.89 -13.84
N ARG A 181 2.36 -4.44 -12.92
CA ARG A 181 2.62 -4.35 -11.48
C ARG A 181 2.40 -5.66 -10.76
N ILE A 182 3.49 -6.17 -10.20
CA ILE A 182 3.52 -7.37 -9.36
C ILE A 182 3.85 -6.92 -7.94
N GLU A 183 3.03 -7.33 -6.98
CA GLU A 183 3.23 -7.03 -5.56
C GLU A 183 3.56 -8.30 -4.79
N TYR A 184 4.45 -8.14 -3.80
CA TYR A 184 4.94 -9.21 -2.94
C TYR A 184 4.54 -8.93 -1.48
N PHE A 185 4.03 -9.95 -0.82
CA PHE A 185 3.60 -9.94 0.57
C PHE A 185 4.37 -11.01 1.35
N GLY A 186 4.43 -10.87 2.66
CA GLY A 186 5.05 -11.85 3.54
C GLY A 186 5.57 -11.21 4.82
N ARG A 187 6.30 -11.99 5.61
CA ARG A 187 7.10 -11.45 6.71
C ARG A 187 8.38 -10.86 6.16
N TYR A 188 8.68 -9.64 6.56
CA TYR A 188 9.85 -8.92 6.07
C TYR A 188 10.85 -8.63 7.19
N GLU A 189 12.10 -8.41 6.78
CA GLU A 189 13.12 -7.73 7.53
C GLU A 189 13.77 -6.64 6.67
N VAL A 190 14.09 -5.52 7.32
CA VAL A 190 14.77 -4.37 6.70
C VAL A 190 15.96 -3.98 7.55
N PHE A 191 17.12 -3.85 6.93
CA PHE A 191 18.33 -3.24 7.49
C PHE A 191 18.53 -1.90 6.80
N ALA A 192 18.25 -0.80 7.49
CA ALA A 192 18.22 0.51 6.86
C ALA A 192 18.65 1.61 7.83
N SER A 193 19.04 2.76 7.26
CA SER A 193 19.09 4.01 8.01
C SER A 193 17.70 4.38 8.51
N THR A 194 17.63 5.23 9.52
CA THR A 194 16.35 5.71 10.08
C THR A 194 15.49 6.36 9.00
N GLU A 195 16.09 7.21 8.17
CA GLU A 195 15.41 7.96 7.11
C GLU A 195 14.78 7.03 6.05
N LEU A 196 15.52 6.00 5.62
CA LEU A 196 15.02 5.05 4.62
C LEU A 196 14.03 4.05 5.23
N LEU A 197 14.18 3.70 6.51
CA LEU A 197 13.18 2.90 7.22
C LEU A 197 11.85 3.67 7.35
N ASP A 198 11.91 4.95 7.71
CA ASP A 198 10.74 5.82 7.77
C ASP A 198 10.06 5.93 6.41
N MET A 199 10.84 6.12 5.34
CA MET A 199 10.31 6.20 3.98
C MET A 199 9.66 4.89 3.54
N PHE A 200 10.29 3.74 3.86
CA PHE A 200 9.72 2.42 3.62
C PHE A 200 8.35 2.26 4.31
N CYS A 201 8.28 2.63 5.60
CA CYS A 201 7.03 2.55 6.35
C CYS A 201 5.98 3.59 5.93
N GLN A 202 6.37 4.69 5.28
CA GLN A 202 5.43 5.64 4.67
C GLN A 202 4.90 5.14 3.33
N MET A 203 5.69 4.37 2.59
CA MET A 203 5.30 3.82 1.30
C MET A 203 4.50 2.52 1.42
N PHE A 204 4.72 1.75 2.49
CA PHE A 204 4.11 0.44 2.68
C PHE A 204 3.43 0.33 4.04
N CYS A 205 2.20 -0.23 4.06
CA CYS A 205 1.53 -0.58 5.30
C CYS A 205 2.19 -1.81 5.91
N VAL A 206 2.64 -1.71 7.15
CA VAL A 206 3.31 -2.79 7.88
C VAL A 206 2.70 -3.01 9.28
N ARG A 207 2.84 -4.23 9.83
CA ARG A 207 2.40 -4.58 11.19
C ARG A 207 3.42 -5.43 11.90
#